data_6793976bc5b525b31c88a35dd5375c65
#
_entry.id   6793976bc5b525b31c88a35dd5375c65
#
_cell.length_a   1.000
_cell.length_b   1.000
_cell.length_c   1.000
_cell.angle_alpha   90.00
_cell.angle_beta   90.00
_cell.angle_gamma   90.00
#
_symmetry.space_group_name_H-M   'P 1'
#
loop_
_entity.id
_entity.type
_entity.pdbx_description
1 polymer ?
#
loop_
_entity_poly.entity_id
_entity_poly.type
_entity_poly.pdbx_seq_one_letter_code
_entity_poly.pdbx_strand_id
1 'polypeptide(L)'
;IDYYAVPGVTGILFNPNAMRAFFDSRAFEPLWKGLEEGDDGKARYQGRELETRCGAPEDFATLCRNVKALFQNVKDPYRFRYDYCRKKGVEMWISMRMNDVHYADDPTRIMHGDLWRKHPEYRRAAYKEKYSFWFSQCLDYGEKAVWDHHFTLVREYFERFEMDGFELDWMRSPFYFKPGFAEPNCGL
;
A
#
# COMPACT_ATOMS: atom_id res chain seq x y z
N ILE A 1 -7.96 3.48 -17.67
CA ILE A 1 -7.12 4.59 -18.19
C ILE A 1 -7.98 5.50 -19.07
N ASP A 2 -8.76 4.98 -20.02
CA ASP A 2 -9.61 5.81 -20.91
C ASP A 2 -10.51 6.79 -20.14
N TYR A 3 -11.04 6.36 -19.01
CA TYR A 3 -11.88 7.20 -18.16
C TYR A 3 -11.12 8.41 -17.57
N TYR A 4 -9.80 8.26 -17.35
CA TYR A 4 -8.97 9.32 -16.74
C TYR A 4 -8.17 10.14 -17.75
N ALA A 5 -7.86 9.58 -18.91
CA ALA A 5 -7.09 10.24 -19.97
C ALA A 5 -7.99 11.13 -20.81
N VAL A 6 -8.54 12.17 -20.19
CA VAL A 6 -9.44 13.17 -20.84
C VAL A 6 -8.69 14.48 -21.11
N PRO A 7 -9.23 15.38 -21.97
CA PRO A 7 -8.59 16.66 -22.25
C PRO A 7 -8.23 17.45 -20.98
N GLY A 8 -6.99 17.90 -20.89
CA GLY A 8 -6.46 18.63 -19.73
C GLY A 8 -5.75 17.75 -18.69
N VAL A 9 -5.85 16.43 -18.78
CA VAL A 9 -5.06 15.50 -17.94
C VAL A 9 -3.73 15.21 -18.63
N THR A 10 -2.63 15.54 -17.97
CA THR A 10 -1.26 15.35 -18.50
C THR A 10 -0.57 14.12 -17.91
N GLY A 11 -1.02 13.63 -16.75
CA GLY A 11 -0.45 12.46 -16.09
C GLY A 11 -1.45 11.75 -15.20
N ILE A 12 -1.20 10.47 -14.94
CA ILE A 12 -2.01 9.61 -14.07
C ILE A 12 -1.09 8.98 -13.02
N LEU A 13 -1.46 9.11 -11.74
CA LEU A 13 -0.76 8.50 -10.63
C LEU A 13 -1.41 7.15 -10.30
N PHE A 14 -0.58 6.12 -10.21
CA PHE A 14 -0.98 4.78 -9.79
C PHE A 14 -0.38 4.45 -8.43
N ASN A 15 -1.21 4.03 -7.48
CA ASN A 15 -0.77 3.55 -6.18
C ASN A 15 -0.61 2.02 -6.20
N PRO A 16 0.60 1.48 -6.29
CA PRO A 16 0.82 0.04 -6.34
C PRO A 16 0.98 -0.61 -4.97
N ASN A 17 0.82 0.15 -3.89
CA ASN A 17 0.86 -0.36 -2.52
C ASN A 17 -0.06 0.41 -1.56
N ALA A 18 -0.43 -0.29 -0.50
CA ALA A 18 -0.81 0.28 0.79
C ALA A 18 0.26 -0.16 1.80
N MET A 19 -0.08 -0.83 2.91
CA MET A 19 0.92 -1.52 3.74
C MET A 19 1.48 -2.79 3.07
N ARG A 20 0.77 -3.33 2.07
CA ARG A 20 1.20 -4.44 1.21
C ARG A 20 1.25 -3.99 -0.25
N ALA A 21 2.00 -4.72 -1.05
CA ALA A 21 2.09 -4.46 -2.48
C ALA A 21 0.89 -5.03 -3.24
N PHE A 22 0.42 -4.29 -4.25
CA PHE A 22 -0.63 -4.73 -5.19
C PHE A 22 -0.02 -5.37 -6.44
N PHE A 23 1.13 -6.00 -6.27
CA PHE A 23 1.86 -6.76 -7.26
C PHE A 23 2.69 -7.86 -6.57
N ASP A 24 3.35 -8.70 -7.33
CA ASP A 24 4.21 -9.79 -6.87
C ASP A 24 5.57 -9.27 -6.36
N SER A 25 5.53 -8.36 -5.40
CA SER A 25 6.72 -7.72 -4.85
C SER A 25 7.61 -8.71 -4.09
N ARG A 26 8.91 -8.45 -4.18
CA ARG A 26 9.96 -9.13 -3.40
C ARG A 26 10.28 -8.37 -2.11
N ALA A 27 10.01 -7.05 -2.11
CA ALA A 27 10.30 -6.16 -1.00
C ALA A 27 9.17 -6.13 0.05
N PHE A 28 7.91 -6.06 -0.41
CA PHE A 28 6.72 -6.08 0.45
C PHE A 28 5.91 -7.35 0.22
N GLU A 29 5.12 -7.76 1.20
CA GLU A 29 4.17 -8.86 1.00
C GLU A 29 3.17 -8.47 -0.08
N PRO A 30 2.99 -9.32 -1.13
CA PRO A 30 1.85 -9.17 -2.03
C PRO A 30 0.53 -9.22 -1.27
N LEU A 31 -0.46 -8.43 -1.72
CA LEU A 31 -1.77 -8.34 -1.05
C LEU A 31 -2.42 -9.71 -0.82
N TRP A 32 -2.23 -10.64 -1.74
CA TRP A 32 -2.80 -12.00 -1.67
C TRP A 32 -1.96 -13.01 -0.89
N LYS A 33 -0.81 -12.61 -0.31
CA LYS A 33 0.01 -13.53 0.48
C LYS A 33 -0.73 -13.99 1.73
N GLY A 34 -0.91 -15.29 1.87
CA GLY A 34 -1.66 -15.91 2.96
C GLY A 34 -3.17 -15.93 2.74
N LEU A 35 -3.65 -15.59 1.54
CA LEU A 35 -5.04 -15.86 1.14
C LEU A 35 -5.25 -17.36 0.99
N GLU A 36 -6.22 -17.89 1.70
CA GLU A 36 -6.64 -19.28 1.68
C GLU A 36 -8.02 -19.40 1.05
N GLU A 37 -8.19 -20.31 0.11
CA GLU A 37 -9.48 -20.59 -0.51
C GLU A 37 -10.08 -21.83 0.16
N GLY A 38 -11.26 -21.67 0.76
CA GLY A 38 -11.98 -22.79 1.35
C GLY A 38 -12.81 -23.54 0.32
N ASP A 39 -13.11 -24.83 0.59
CA ASP A 39 -13.97 -25.66 -0.25
C ASP A 39 -15.41 -25.13 -0.33
N ASP A 40 -15.79 -24.26 0.60
CA ASP A 40 -17.07 -23.53 0.64
C ASP A 40 -17.08 -22.29 -0.26
N GLY A 41 -16.02 -22.04 -1.01
CA GLY A 41 -15.86 -20.88 -1.89
C GLY A 41 -15.51 -19.57 -1.17
N LYS A 42 -15.33 -19.61 0.14
CA LYS A 42 -15.00 -18.43 0.94
C LYS A 42 -13.49 -18.28 1.07
N ALA A 43 -13.05 -17.04 0.97
CA ALA A 43 -11.65 -16.70 1.19
C ALA A 43 -11.38 -16.45 2.68
N ARG A 44 -10.24 -16.91 3.14
CA ARG A 44 -9.78 -16.75 4.53
C ARG A 44 -8.37 -16.17 4.57
N TYR A 45 -8.07 -15.53 5.66
CA TYR A 45 -6.73 -15.09 6.00
C TYR A 45 -6.48 -15.44 7.48
N GLN A 46 -5.43 -16.22 7.75
CA GLN A 46 -5.12 -16.73 9.09
C GLN A 46 -6.33 -17.42 9.75
N GLY A 47 -7.04 -18.26 8.97
CA GLY A 47 -8.20 -19.00 9.41
C GLY A 47 -9.49 -18.20 9.59
N ARG A 48 -9.48 -16.89 9.37
CA ARG A 48 -10.67 -16.03 9.45
C ARG A 48 -11.22 -15.71 8.07
N GLU A 49 -12.53 -15.76 7.92
CA GLU A 49 -13.21 -15.33 6.72
C GLU A 49 -12.95 -13.83 6.48
N LEU A 50 -12.64 -13.48 5.24
CA LEU A 50 -12.44 -12.09 4.85
C LEU A 50 -13.80 -11.40 4.73
N GLU A 51 -14.08 -10.51 5.66
CA GLU A 51 -15.29 -9.71 5.69
C GLU A 51 -15.12 -8.40 4.93
N THR A 52 -16.22 -7.93 4.32
CA THR A 52 -16.35 -6.57 3.80
C THR A 52 -16.84 -5.63 4.89
N ARG A 53 -16.05 -4.60 5.22
CA ARG A 53 -16.49 -3.53 6.14
C ARG A 53 -17.24 -2.38 5.46
N CYS A 54 -17.17 -2.28 4.14
CA CYS A 54 -17.64 -1.08 3.44
C CYS A 54 -18.99 -1.22 2.77
N GLY A 55 -19.72 -2.31 3.00
CA GLY A 55 -21.03 -2.53 2.34
C GLY A 55 -20.95 -2.60 0.82
N ALA A 56 -19.76 -2.54 0.23
CA ALA A 56 -19.56 -2.80 -1.17
C ALA A 56 -19.61 -4.32 -1.44
N PRO A 57 -20.20 -4.76 -2.52
CA PRO A 57 -20.24 -6.18 -2.88
C PRO A 57 -18.85 -6.74 -3.23
N GLU A 58 -17.86 -5.89 -3.32
CA GLU A 58 -16.46 -6.24 -3.60
C GLU A 58 -15.71 -6.37 -2.29
N ASP A 59 -15.62 -7.57 -1.81
CA ASP A 59 -14.87 -7.90 -0.62
C ASP A 59 -13.36 -7.89 -0.86
N PHE A 60 -12.57 -7.85 0.20
CA PHE A 60 -11.11 -7.94 0.10
C PHE A 60 -10.65 -9.24 -0.56
N ALA A 61 -11.45 -10.30 -0.48
CA ALA A 61 -11.21 -11.54 -1.17
C ALA A 61 -11.21 -11.32 -2.69
N THR A 62 -12.24 -10.66 -3.22
CA THR A 62 -12.33 -10.33 -4.65
C THR A 62 -11.16 -9.45 -5.09
N LEU A 63 -10.80 -8.41 -4.32
CA LEU A 63 -9.64 -7.58 -4.60
C LEU A 63 -8.35 -8.41 -4.66
N CYS A 64 -8.10 -9.24 -3.65
CA CYS A 64 -6.90 -10.10 -3.60
C CYS A 64 -6.85 -11.08 -4.77
N ARG A 65 -7.98 -11.73 -5.10
CA ARG A 65 -8.10 -12.65 -6.24
C ARG A 65 -7.83 -11.94 -7.56
N ASN A 66 -8.43 -10.78 -7.78
CA ASN A 66 -8.29 -10.02 -9.01
C ASN A 66 -6.85 -9.53 -9.21
N VAL A 67 -6.22 -9.00 -8.16
CA VAL A 67 -4.83 -8.55 -8.24
C VAL A 67 -3.90 -9.75 -8.48
N LYS A 68 -4.09 -10.86 -7.77
CA LYS A 68 -3.34 -12.11 -8.00
C LYS A 68 -3.49 -12.61 -9.44
N ALA A 69 -4.73 -12.71 -9.92
CA ALA A 69 -5.03 -13.18 -11.28
C ALA A 69 -4.43 -12.27 -12.35
N LEU A 70 -4.43 -10.95 -12.12
CA LEU A 70 -3.81 -10.00 -13.02
C LEU A 70 -2.32 -10.29 -13.22
N PHE A 71 -1.57 -10.52 -12.13
CA PHE A 71 -0.13 -10.80 -12.19
C PHE A 71 0.19 -12.24 -12.62
N GLN A 72 -0.73 -13.17 -12.48
CA GLN A 72 -0.58 -14.53 -13.01
C GLN A 72 -0.85 -14.64 -14.49
N ASN A 73 -1.78 -13.85 -15.04
CA ASN A 73 -2.25 -13.96 -16.41
C ASN A 73 -1.68 -12.88 -17.34
N VAL A 74 -1.18 -11.78 -16.82
CA VAL A 74 -0.56 -10.70 -17.58
C VAL A 74 0.92 -10.64 -17.24
N LYS A 75 1.78 -10.80 -18.24
CA LYS A 75 3.23 -10.87 -18.05
C LYS A 75 3.80 -9.67 -17.29
N ASP A 76 3.34 -8.48 -17.62
CA ASP A 76 3.73 -7.23 -16.97
C ASP A 76 2.58 -6.21 -17.01
N PRO A 77 1.71 -6.19 -15.99
CA PRO A 77 0.58 -5.27 -15.94
C PRO A 77 0.98 -3.80 -15.87
N TYR A 78 2.14 -3.48 -15.25
CA TYR A 78 2.60 -2.09 -15.16
C TYR A 78 3.19 -1.61 -16.47
N ARG A 79 3.93 -2.46 -17.18
CA ARG A 79 4.39 -2.15 -18.54
C ARG A 79 3.22 -1.91 -19.48
N PHE A 80 2.19 -2.75 -19.40
CA PHE A 80 0.96 -2.55 -20.18
C PHE A 80 0.32 -1.17 -19.88
N ARG A 81 0.25 -0.79 -18.59
CA ARG A 81 -0.30 0.53 -18.19
C ARG A 81 0.56 1.67 -18.71
N TYR A 82 1.87 1.57 -18.58
CA TYR A 82 2.81 2.55 -19.09
C TYR A 82 2.65 2.77 -20.61
N ASP A 83 2.71 1.70 -21.37
CA ASP A 83 2.56 1.76 -22.83
C ASP A 83 1.19 2.34 -23.23
N TYR A 84 0.15 2.01 -22.47
CA TYR A 84 -1.20 2.53 -22.74
C TYR A 84 -1.31 4.02 -22.42
N CYS A 85 -0.75 4.50 -21.33
CA CYS A 85 -0.69 5.92 -21.00
C CYS A 85 0.07 6.69 -22.09
N ARG A 86 1.21 6.17 -22.54
CA ARG A 86 1.98 6.77 -23.64
C ARG A 86 1.17 6.88 -24.94
N LYS A 87 0.40 5.84 -25.29
CA LYS A 87 -0.51 5.90 -26.46
C LYS A 87 -1.59 6.97 -26.34
N LYS A 88 -2.00 7.30 -25.11
CA LYS A 88 -2.98 8.36 -24.82
C LYS A 88 -2.37 9.75 -24.67
N GLY A 89 -1.04 9.86 -24.75
CA GLY A 89 -0.33 11.13 -24.58
C GLY A 89 -0.33 11.65 -23.14
N VAL A 90 -0.49 10.74 -22.15
CA VAL A 90 -0.43 11.07 -20.72
C VAL A 90 0.75 10.36 -20.05
N GLU A 91 1.33 11.01 -19.05
CA GLU A 91 2.40 10.42 -18.24
C GLU A 91 1.84 9.37 -17.27
N MET A 92 2.64 8.36 -16.96
CA MET A 92 2.37 7.41 -15.90
C MET A 92 3.31 7.62 -14.73
N TRP A 93 2.77 7.97 -13.58
CA TRP A 93 3.51 8.12 -12.35
C TRP A 93 3.19 7.01 -11.37
N ILE A 94 4.20 6.56 -10.62
CA ILE A 94 4.03 5.66 -9.49
C ILE A 94 3.95 6.52 -8.22
N SER A 95 2.87 6.37 -7.46
CA SER A 95 2.66 7.04 -6.17
C SER A 95 2.75 6.01 -5.06
N MET A 96 3.87 5.95 -4.35
CA MET A 96 4.11 5.03 -3.25
C MET A 96 3.53 5.57 -1.94
N ARG A 97 2.57 4.85 -1.36
CA ARG A 97 2.07 5.17 -0.02
C ARG A 97 3.11 4.83 1.04
N MET A 98 3.51 5.85 1.78
CA MET A 98 4.58 5.75 2.76
C MET A 98 4.08 5.29 4.14
N ASN A 99 2.92 5.75 4.58
CA ASN A 99 2.44 5.48 5.94
C ASN A 99 0.92 5.21 5.96
N ASP A 100 0.49 4.21 5.21
CA ASP A 100 -0.91 3.77 5.21
C ASP A 100 -1.22 3.01 6.51
N VAL A 101 -2.30 3.37 7.20
CA VAL A 101 -2.73 2.74 8.46
C VAL A 101 -4.21 2.36 8.44
N HIS A 102 -4.75 2.06 7.27
CA HIS A 102 -6.11 1.57 7.15
C HIS A 102 -6.32 0.30 7.98
N TYR A 103 -7.44 0.26 8.67
CA TYR A 103 -7.83 -0.87 9.54
C TYR A 103 -6.86 -1.14 10.70
N ALA A 104 -6.14 -0.12 11.18
CA ALA A 104 -5.22 -0.25 12.31
C ALA A 104 -5.91 -0.67 13.63
N ASP A 105 -7.24 -0.59 13.69
CA ASP A 105 -8.09 -1.08 14.78
C ASP A 105 -8.19 -2.63 14.82
N ASP A 106 -7.86 -3.31 13.72
CA ASP A 106 -7.88 -4.77 13.63
C ASP A 106 -6.57 -5.29 12.99
N PRO A 107 -5.56 -5.62 13.79
CA PRO A 107 -4.26 -6.07 13.28
C PRO A 107 -4.29 -7.41 12.54
N THR A 108 -5.43 -8.11 12.56
CA THR A 108 -5.61 -9.39 11.86
C THR A 108 -6.01 -9.22 10.39
N ARG A 109 -6.22 -8.00 9.94
CA ARG A 109 -6.59 -7.72 8.55
C ARG A 109 -5.48 -8.05 7.57
N ILE A 110 -5.86 -8.59 6.41
CA ILE A 110 -4.93 -8.95 5.32
C ILE A 110 -4.15 -7.74 4.77
N MET A 111 -4.65 -6.52 4.98
CA MET A 111 -4.00 -5.29 4.50
C MET A 111 -2.69 -4.96 5.20
N HIS A 112 -2.46 -5.50 6.40
CA HIS A 112 -1.26 -5.17 7.18
C HIS A 112 -0.04 -5.97 6.72
N GLY A 113 1.08 -5.26 6.50
CA GLY A 113 2.39 -5.86 6.23
C GLY A 113 3.03 -6.44 7.50
N ASP A 114 3.97 -7.37 7.30
CA ASP A 114 4.64 -8.06 8.39
C ASP A 114 5.45 -7.13 9.29
N LEU A 115 6.12 -6.11 8.71
CA LEU A 115 6.84 -5.11 9.50
C LEU A 115 5.91 -4.46 10.53
N TRP A 116 4.76 -3.97 10.09
CA TRP A 116 3.80 -3.29 10.94
C TRP A 116 3.21 -4.21 12.01
N ARG A 117 2.92 -5.47 11.65
CA ARG A 117 2.31 -6.45 12.60
C ARG A 117 3.28 -6.97 13.63
N LYS A 118 4.51 -7.32 13.20
CA LYS A 118 5.50 -7.98 14.04
C LYS A 118 6.29 -7.01 14.91
N HIS A 119 6.30 -5.74 14.55
CA HIS A 119 7.10 -4.69 15.20
C HIS A 119 6.26 -3.53 15.70
N PRO A 120 5.39 -3.76 16.71
CA PRO A 120 4.60 -2.68 17.31
C PRO A 120 5.46 -1.55 17.90
N GLU A 121 6.71 -1.83 18.27
CA GLU A 121 7.70 -0.87 18.73
C GLU A 121 8.09 0.16 17.67
N TYR A 122 7.88 -0.14 16.40
CA TYR A 122 8.12 0.78 15.28
C TYR A 122 6.95 1.72 15.00
N ARG A 123 5.90 1.68 15.81
CA ARG A 123 4.73 2.56 15.68
C ARG A 123 4.83 3.74 16.63
N ARG A 124 4.09 4.79 16.35
CA ARG A 124 3.98 6.00 17.16
C ARG A 124 3.06 5.86 18.38
N ALA A 125 2.90 4.66 18.91
CA ALA A 125 1.90 4.33 19.94
C ALA A 125 1.86 5.23 21.18
N ALA A 126 2.95 5.92 21.50
CA ALA A 126 3.01 6.86 22.62
C ALA A 126 2.06 8.07 22.50
N TYR A 127 1.50 8.34 21.31
CA TYR A 127 0.58 9.46 21.09
C TYR A 127 -0.89 9.10 21.06
N LYS A 128 -1.25 7.84 21.17
CA LYS A 128 -2.66 7.42 21.03
C LYS A 128 -3.63 8.14 21.97
N GLU A 129 -3.16 8.60 23.12
CA GLU A 129 -3.97 9.34 24.10
C GLU A 129 -4.20 10.79 23.70
N LYS A 130 -3.26 11.40 22.98
CA LYS A 130 -3.31 12.80 22.58
C LYS A 130 -3.94 13.00 21.19
N TYR A 131 -3.71 12.04 20.29
CA TYR A 131 -4.18 12.09 18.90
C TYR A 131 -5.11 10.92 18.61
N SER A 132 -5.66 10.85 17.40
CA SER A 132 -6.52 9.73 17.04
C SER A 132 -5.74 8.41 17.10
N PHE A 133 -6.45 7.33 17.39
CA PHE A 133 -5.89 5.97 17.40
C PHE A 133 -5.13 5.64 16.12
N TRP A 134 -5.66 6.08 14.96
CA TRP A 134 -5.04 5.86 13.66
C TRP A 134 -3.62 6.42 13.57
N PHE A 135 -3.44 7.67 13.99
CA PHE A 135 -2.14 8.33 13.95
C PHE A 135 -1.11 7.70 14.88
N SER A 136 -1.56 7.12 15.99
CA SER A 136 -0.68 6.38 16.88
C SER A 136 -0.15 5.09 16.28
N GLN A 137 -0.83 4.56 15.28
CA GLN A 137 -0.46 3.32 14.59
C GLN A 137 0.42 3.56 13.35
N CYS A 138 0.67 4.80 12.96
CA CYS A 138 1.63 5.14 11.92
C CYS A 138 3.02 4.59 12.27
N LEU A 139 3.78 4.19 11.26
CA LEU A 139 5.17 3.82 11.44
C LEU A 139 6.03 5.05 11.76
N ASP A 140 7.01 4.86 12.62
CA ASP A 140 7.99 5.87 13.00
C ASP A 140 9.20 5.83 12.06
N TYR A 141 9.33 6.82 11.23
CA TYR A 141 10.47 6.94 10.33
C TYR A 141 11.78 7.43 11.03
N GLY A 142 11.75 7.65 12.33
CA GLY A 142 12.96 7.73 13.15
C GLY A 142 13.64 6.37 13.34
N GLU A 143 12.91 5.28 13.14
CA GLU A 143 13.42 3.92 13.19
C GLU A 143 14.10 3.54 11.86
N LYS A 144 15.38 3.24 11.91
CA LYS A 144 16.16 2.86 10.71
C LYS A 144 15.53 1.69 9.95
N ALA A 145 14.99 0.71 10.66
CA ALA A 145 14.35 -0.45 10.05
C ALA A 145 13.10 -0.09 9.20
N VAL A 146 12.37 0.95 9.56
CA VAL A 146 11.18 1.41 8.84
C VAL A 146 11.57 1.99 7.48
N TRP A 147 12.50 2.94 7.44
CA TRP A 147 12.86 3.53 6.16
C TRP A 147 13.74 2.61 5.30
N ASP A 148 14.59 1.74 5.90
CA ASP A 148 15.30 0.71 5.15
C ASP A 148 14.30 -0.22 4.43
N HIS A 149 13.25 -0.66 5.12
CA HIS A 149 12.21 -1.49 4.55
C HIS A 149 11.50 -0.80 3.38
N HIS A 150 11.08 0.46 3.56
CA HIS A 150 10.44 1.22 2.49
C HIS A 150 11.39 1.49 1.32
N PHE A 151 12.66 1.73 1.61
CA PHE A 151 13.66 1.94 0.57
C PHE A 151 13.88 0.69 -0.30
N THR A 152 13.70 -0.53 0.25
CA THR A 152 13.74 -1.74 -0.58
C THR A 152 12.62 -1.74 -1.63
N LEU A 153 11.43 -1.24 -1.27
CA LEU A 153 10.31 -1.12 -2.21
C LEU A 153 10.56 -0.02 -3.26
N VAL A 154 11.11 1.13 -2.84
CA VAL A 154 11.52 2.19 -3.79
C VAL A 154 12.48 1.62 -4.84
N ARG A 155 13.52 0.91 -4.40
CA ARG A 155 14.47 0.27 -5.31
C ARG A 155 13.78 -0.70 -6.26
N GLU A 156 12.87 -1.53 -5.74
CA GLU A 156 12.14 -2.49 -6.57
C GLU A 156 11.29 -1.79 -7.65
N TYR A 157 10.67 -0.64 -7.34
CA TYR A 157 9.94 0.13 -8.34
C TYR A 157 10.84 0.58 -9.50
N PHE A 158 12.00 1.16 -9.18
CA PHE A 158 12.95 1.61 -10.20
C PHE A 158 13.62 0.47 -10.97
N GLU A 159 13.74 -0.72 -10.37
CA GLU A 159 14.28 -1.90 -11.04
C GLU A 159 13.28 -2.57 -12.00
N ARG A 160 11.98 -2.46 -11.69
CA ARG A 160 10.96 -3.29 -12.36
C ARG A 160 10.03 -2.52 -13.28
N PHE A 161 9.73 -1.27 -12.98
CA PHE A 161 8.66 -0.55 -13.66
C PHE A 161 9.19 0.63 -14.46
N GLU A 162 8.68 0.74 -15.69
CA GLU A 162 8.79 1.97 -16.47
C GLU A 162 7.79 2.98 -15.91
N MET A 163 8.24 4.23 -15.74
CA MET A 163 7.43 5.34 -15.26
C MET A 163 8.00 6.67 -15.71
N ASP A 164 7.16 7.68 -15.87
CA ASP A 164 7.58 9.05 -16.19
C ASP A 164 7.91 9.86 -14.93
N GLY A 165 7.36 9.46 -13.77
CA GLY A 165 7.62 10.08 -12.49
C GLY A 165 7.32 9.18 -11.29
N PHE A 166 7.84 9.60 -10.13
CA PHE A 166 7.68 8.86 -8.87
C PHE A 166 7.33 9.82 -7.73
N GLU A 167 6.32 9.44 -6.94
CA GLU A 167 5.85 10.19 -5.77
C GLU A 167 5.98 9.35 -4.50
N LEU A 168 6.45 9.96 -3.43
CA LEU A 168 6.35 9.45 -2.06
C LEU A 168 5.09 10.06 -1.43
N ASP A 169 3.99 9.30 -1.43
CA ASP A 169 2.69 9.75 -0.92
C ASP A 169 2.64 9.69 0.61
N TRP A 170 2.74 10.85 1.23
CA TRP A 170 2.61 11.05 2.69
C TRP A 170 1.21 11.50 3.11
N MET A 171 0.31 11.78 2.18
CA MET A 171 -1.00 12.39 2.46
C MET A 171 -1.94 11.48 3.26
N ARG A 172 -1.74 10.18 3.20
CA ARG A 172 -2.62 9.23 3.91
C ARG A 172 -2.46 9.29 5.43
N SER A 173 -1.26 9.52 5.92
CA SER A 173 -0.98 9.67 7.34
C SER A 173 0.31 10.48 7.50
N PRO A 174 0.22 11.82 7.57
CA PRO A 174 1.38 12.71 7.55
C PRO A 174 2.06 12.83 8.93
N PHE A 175 2.14 11.73 9.66
CA PHE A 175 2.82 11.65 10.96
C PHE A 175 4.04 10.75 10.83
N TYR A 176 5.22 11.33 10.88
CA TYR A 176 6.46 10.67 10.48
C TYR A 176 7.27 10.15 11.66
N PHE A 177 7.20 10.78 12.83
CA PHE A 177 8.07 10.50 13.96
C PHE A 177 7.30 10.32 15.26
N LYS A 178 7.88 9.56 16.20
CA LYS A 178 7.46 9.53 17.59
C LYS A 178 7.57 10.91 18.23
N PRO A 179 6.77 11.18 19.27
CA PRO A 179 6.89 12.40 20.06
C PRO A 179 8.30 12.56 20.66
N GLY A 180 8.76 13.81 20.72
CA GLY A 180 10.07 14.13 21.27
C GLY A 180 11.25 13.89 20.32
N PHE A 181 11.03 13.18 19.20
CA PHE A 181 12.02 13.10 18.14
C PHE A 181 11.86 14.28 17.20
N ALA A 182 12.81 15.19 17.19
CA ALA A 182 12.81 16.38 16.33
C ALA A 182 11.47 17.13 16.35
N GLU A 183 10.87 17.27 17.51
CA GLU A 183 9.54 17.86 17.72
C GLU A 183 9.31 19.19 16.97
N PRO A 184 10.29 20.09 16.88
CA PRO A 184 10.15 21.29 16.07
C PRO A 184 10.05 21.02 14.55
N ASN A 185 10.45 19.85 14.10
CA ASN A 185 10.56 19.46 12.68
C ASN A 185 9.68 18.26 12.32
N CYS A 186 8.80 17.79 13.22
CA CYS A 186 7.97 16.61 12.95
C CYS A 186 6.80 16.87 12.00
N GLY A 187 6.79 17.99 11.30
CA GLY A 187 5.81 18.27 10.26
C GLY A 187 4.40 18.55 10.77
N LEU A 188 4.27 19.03 11.98
CA LEU A 188 3.00 19.50 12.56
C LEU A 188 2.87 21.00 12.39
#